data_79d157a7ea5f647addbe2cfeea69dac9
#
_entry.id   79d157a7ea5f647addbe2cfeea69dac9
#
_cell.length_a   1.000
_cell.length_b   1.000
_cell.length_c   1.000
_cell.angle_alpha   90.00
_cell.angle_beta   90.00
_cell.angle_gamma   90.00
#
_symmetry.space_group_name_H-M   'P 1'
#
loop_
_entity.id
_entity.type
_entity.pdbx_description
1 polymer ?
#
loop_
_entity_poly.entity_id
_entity_poly.type
_entity_poly.pdbx_seq_one_letter_code
_entity_poly.pdbx_strand_id
1 'polypeptide(L)'
;TLDQLVITGDKGITFFDPDQNLFKVVELGTALPLSGINIGCGILVCKNGEIFVGGSNGMATFFEQQLFNSTKDYQLYFSDLFINNEQVSPGDPDKVLTAALPFTRKIELAYNQNNLIFTFTSNNYVNTLKKASYEYMLEGFDKKWIPSKDNNIFYTNLNPGKYTLIVREIQYDPNLEQPRTIKMDIHIHSPWYASGLAYFIYLVLILSILY
;
A
#
# COMPACT_ATOMS: atom_id res chain seq x y z
N THR A 1 3.32 11.31 34.73
CA THR A 1 3.75 12.71 34.88
C THR A 1 3.79 13.32 33.50
N LEU A 2 2.76 14.09 33.16
CA LEU A 2 2.67 14.77 31.88
C LEU A 2 3.49 16.07 31.95
N ASP A 3 4.77 15.97 31.58
CA ASP A 3 5.60 17.14 31.34
C ASP A 3 5.39 17.67 29.90
N GLN A 4 4.27 17.30 29.27
CA GLN A 4 3.91 17.70 27.91
C GLN A 4 2.75 18.68 27.91
N LEU A 5 2.83 19.68 27.03
CA LEU A 5 1.72 20.58 26.76
C LEU A 5 0.80 19.98 25.68
N VAL A 6 -0.49 19.99 25.93
CA VAL A 6 -1.50 19.53 24.97
C VAL A 6 -2.25 20.75 24.46
N ILE A 7 -2.11 21.02 23.16
CA ILE A 7 -2.63 22.21 22.50
C ILE A 7 -3.69 21.79 21.48
N THR A 8 -4.89 22.37 21.57
CA THR A 8 -5.95 22.15 20.59
C THR A 8 -5.96 23.26 19.53
N GLY A 9 -6.19 22.89 18.30
CA GLY A 9 -6.31 23.81 17.18
C GLY A 9 -7.35 23.32 16.16
N ASP A 10 -7.64 24.13 15.16
CA ASP A 10 -8.66 23.84 14.14
C ASP A 10 -8.41 22.53 13.37
N LYS A 11 -7.15 22.17 13.23
CA LYS A 11 -6.74 20.97 12.46
C LYS A 11 -6.51 19.74 13.31
N GLY A 12 -6.45 19.89 14.65
CA GLY A 12 -6.15 18.76 15.52
C GLY A 12 -5.63 19.14 16.89
N ILE A 13 -4.96 18.17 17.49
CA ILE A 13 -4.33 18.28 18.80
C ILE A 13 -2.82 18.16 18.60
N THR A 14 -2.08 19.05 19.25
CA THR A 14 -0.62 19.01 19.26
C THR A 14 -0.13 18.69 20.67
N PHE A 15 0.67 17.67 20.78
CA PHE A 15 1.43 17.34 21.99
C PHE A 15 2.82 17.95 21.84
N PHE A 16 3.22 18.78 22.75
CA PHE A 16 4.53 19.41 22.79
C PHE A 16 5.31 18.95 24.03
N ASP A 17 6.45 18.32 23.78
CA ASP A 17 7.40 17.96 24.82
C ASP A 17 8.48 19.07 24.89
N PRO A 18 8.49 19.89 25.96
CA PRO A 18 9.43 20.99 26.07
C PRO A 18 10.87 20.53 26.29
N ASP A 19 11.09 19.36 26.91
CA ASP A 19 12.42 18.85 27.21
C ASP A 19 13.12 18.33 25.94
N GLN A 20 12.36 17.72 25.04
CA GLN A 20 12.87 17.20 23.76
C GLN A 20 12.65 18.20 22.60
N ASN A 21 11.97 19.30 22.83
CA ASN A 21 11.53 20.24 21.80
C ASN A 21 10.81 19.52 20.62
N LEU A 22 9.98 18.52 20.95
CA LEU A 22 9.32 17.66 20.00
C LEU A 22 7.82 17.97 19.94
N PHE A 23 7.34 18.14 18.70
CA PHE A 23 5.90 18.33 18.41
C PHE A 23 5.34 17.05 17.78
N LYS A 24 4.25 16.54 18.33
CA LYS A 24 3.46 15.45 17.77
C LYS A 24 2.07 15.96 17.46
N VAL A 25 1.65 15.96 16.20
CA VAL A 25 0.34 16.47 15.76
C VAL A 25 -0.60 15.31 15.45
N VAL A 26 -1.83 15.40 15.95
CA VAL A 26 -2.92 14.45 15.73
C VAL A 26 -4.02 15.15 14.96
N GLU A 27 -4.22 14.79 13.70
CA GLU A 27 -5.23 15.40 12.83
C GLU A 27 -6.64 14.89 13.12
N LEU A 28 -7.64 15.80 13.01
CA LEU A 28 -9.06 15.46 13.11
C LEU A 28 -9.54 14.65 11.91
N GLY A 29 -10.60 13.90 12.11
CA GLY A 29 -11.26 13.11 11.07
C GLY A 29 -10.57 11.78 10.78
N THR A 30 -9.26 11.71 10.94
CA THR A 30 -8.48 10.49 10.70
C THR A 30 -8.17 9.73 11.98
N ALA A 31 -7.57 10.40 12.96
CA ALA A 31 -7.20 9.78 14.24
C ALA A 31 -8.23 10.02 15.33
N LEU A 32 -8.93 11.11 15.25
CA LEU A 32 -10.01 11.46 16.15
C LEU A 32 -11.29 11.65 15.35
N PRO A 33 -12.39 10.97 15.68
CA PRO A 33 -13.65 11.02 14.95
C PRO A 33 -14.43 12.32 15.23
N LEU A 34 -13.73 13.44 15.22
CA LEU A 34 -14.28 14.78 15.42
C LEU A 34 -14.19 15.55 14.10
N SER A 35 -15.24 16.26 13.74
CA SER A 35 -15.28 17.11 12.55
C SER A 35 -14.66 18.48 12.75
N GLY A 36 -14.44 18.89 13.99
CA GLY A 36 -13.80 20.13 14.40
C GLY A 36 -13.69 20.21 15.91
N ILE A 37 -12.72 20.96 16.41
CA ILE A 37 -12.62 21.31 17.82
C ILE A 37 -13.23 22.70 17.99
N ASN A 38 -14.21 22.83 18.86
CA ASN A 38 -14.83 24.13 19.11
C ASN A 38 -13.86 25.06 19.86
N ILE A 39 -13.72 26.29 19.39
CA ILE A 39 -12.98 27.32 20.10
C ILE A 39 -13.62 27.53 21.48
N GLY A 40 -12.84 27.32 22.54
CA GLY A 40 -13.33 27.41 23.92
C GLY A 40 -13.79 26.07 24.52
N CYS A 41 -13.88 24.98 23.76
CA CYS A 41 -13.96 23.66 24.33
C CYS A 41 -12.61 23.31 24.95
N GLY A 42 -12.60 23.19 26.27
CA GLY A 42 -11.40 22.77 26.98
C GLY A 42 -11.00 21.36 26.64
N ILE A 43 -9.73 21.10 26.72
CA ILE A 43 -9.20 19.75 26.84
C ILE A 43 -9.13 19.43 28.33
N LEU A 44 -9.58 18.25 28.71
CA LEU A 44 -9.48 17.74 30.07
C LEU A 44 -8.53 16.55 30.10
N VAL A 45 -7.48 16.65 30.88
CA VAL A 45 -6.57 15.54 31.14
C VAL A 45 -6.86 15.02 32.55
N CYS A 46 -7.30 13.78 32.64
CA CYS A 46 -7.61 13.14 33.89
C CYS A 46 -6.34 12.62 34.62
N LYS A 47 -6.44 12.39 35.93
CA LYS A 47 -5.32 11.87 36.73
C LYS A 47 -4.81 10.50 36.28
N ASN A 48 -5.66 9.71 35.60
CA ASN A 48 -5.30 8.41 35.00
C ASN A 48 -4.61 8.53 33.65
N GLY A 49 -4.43 9.75 33.11
CA GLY A 49 -3.84 10.00 31.81
C GLY A 49 -4.85 9.97 30.65
N GLU A 50 -6.14 9.77 30.91
CA GLU A 50 -7.19 9.84 29.91
C GLU A 50 -7.45 11.30 29.50
N ILE A 51 -7.54 11.53 28.21
CA ILE A 51 -7.72 12.88 27.61
C ILE A 51 -9.11 12.95 26.99
N PHE A 52 -9.85 13.99 27.34
CA PHE A 52 -11.17 14.29 26.78
C PHE A 52 -11.09 15.56 25.95
N VAL A 53 -11.63 15.50 24.74
CA VAL A 53 -11.67 16.64 23.80
C VAL A 53 -13.07 16.78 23.24
N GLY A 54 -13.65 17.98 23.38
CA GLY A 54 -14.93 18.32 22.79
C GLY A 54 -14.79 18.81 21.35
N GLY A 55 -15.69 18.39 20.49
CA GLY A 55 -15.75 18.81 19.09
C GLY A 55 -17.17 19.11 18.62
N SER A 56 -17.30 19.57 17.36
CA SER A 56 -18.56 20.01 16.78
C SER A 56 -19.61 18.90 16.68
N ASN A 57 -19.20 17.65 16.60
CA ASN A 57 -20.06 16.47 16.46
C ASN A 57 -20.01 15.52 17.66
N GLY A 58 -19.52 15.97 18.81
CA GLY A 58 -19.44 15.15 20.00
C GLY A 58 -18.16 15.33 20.80
N MET A 59 -17.80 14.30 21.55
CA MET A 59 -16.61 14.27 22.37
C MET A 59 -15.80 13.00 22.07
N ALA A 60 -14.50 13.14 22.00
CA ALA A 60 -13.58 12.03 21.90
C ALA A 60 -12.82 11.83 23.23
N THR A 61 -12.56 10.60 23.60
CA THR A 61 -11.72 10.26 24.74
C THR A 61 -10.65 9.24 24.30
N PHE A 62 -9.44 9.40 24.79
CA PHE A 62 -8.31 8.55 24.43
C PHE A 62 -7.17 8.68 25.44
N PHE A 63 -6.26 7.72 25.41
CA PHE A 63 -4.96 7.83 26.07
C PHE A 63 -3.90 8.20 25.03
N GLU A 64 -2.93 9.06 25.41
CA GLU A 64 -1.83 9.46 24.50
C GLU A 64 -1.16 8.24 23.85
N GLN A 65 -0.92 7.21 24.65
CA GLN A 65 -0.30 5.97 24.17
C GLN A 65 -1.08 5.28 23.04
N GLN A 66 -2.41 5.40 23.02
CA GLN A 66 -3.25 4.81 21.98
C GLN A 66 -3.08 5.54 20.63
N LEU A 67 -2.73 6.83 20.67
CA LEU A 67 -2.52 7.62 19.48
C LEU A 67 -1.13 7.40 18.87
N PHE A 68 -0.12 7.15 19.70
CA PHE A 68 1.28 7.10 19.25
C PHE A 68 1.91 5.72 19.27
N ASN A 69 1.40 4.78 20.08
CA ASN A 69 1.92 3.42 20.20
C ASN A 69 1.19 2.43 19.30
N SER A 70 0.89 2.77 18.09
CA SER A 70 0.32 1.82 17.15
C SER A 70 1.41 1.04 16.40
N THR A 71 2.26 0.35 17.12
CA THR A 71 3.04 -0.78 16.61
C THR A 71 2.17 -2.04 16.50
N LYS A 72 0.91 -1.90 16.11
CA LYS A 72 0.13 -3.08 15.76
C LYS A 72 0.71 -3.64 14.48
N ASP A 73 0.98 -4.91 14.53
CA ASP A 73 1.45 -5.70 13.40
C ASP A 73 0.39 -5.66 12.32
N TYR A 74 0.56 -4.80 11.34
CA TYR A 74 -0.30 -4.74 10.17
C TYR A 74 0.45 -5.24 8.94
N GLN A 75 -0.29 -5.67 7.97
CA GLN A 75 0.26 -6.24 6.75
C GLN A 75 -0.22 -5.45 5.54
N LEU A 76 0.63 -5.42 4.53
CA LEU A 76 0.27 -4.99 3.19
C LEU A 76 -0.21 -6.19 2.40
N TYR A 77 -1.16 -5.99 1.49
CA TYR A 77 -1.60 -7.02 0.55
C TYR A 77 -2.16 -6.39 -0.71
N PHE A 78 -2.09 -7.13 -1.81
CA PHE A 78 -2.77 -6.74 -3.03
C PHE A 78 -4.26 -7.04 -2.86
N SER A 79 -5.12 -6.02 -3.10
CA SER A 79 -6.57 -6.15 -2.97
C SER A 79 -7.22 -6.50 -4.29
N ASP A 80 -6.81 -5.87 -5.40
CA ASP A 80 -7.42 -6.02 -6.70
C ASP A 80 -6.37 -6.12 -7.80
N LEU A 81 -6.73 -6.85 -8.85
CA LEU A 81 -5.99 -6.98 -10.10
C LEU A 81 -6.94 -6.73 -11.27
N PHE A 82 -6.53 -5.84 -12.16
CA PHE A 82 -7.18 -5.65 -13.45
C PHE A 82 -6.20 -6.02 -14.55
N ILE A 83 -6.69 -6.73 -15.54
CA ILE A 83 -5.96 -7.11 -16.76
C ILE A 83 -6.73 -6.54 -17.93
N ASN A 84 -6.06 -5.73 -18.77
CA ASN A 84 -6.68 -5.04 -19.89
C ASN A 84 -7.96 -4.26 -19.50
N ASN A 85 -7.97 -3.64 -18.31
CA ASN A 85 -9.07 -2.92 -17.68
C ASN A 85 -10.26 -3.78 -17.21
N GLU A 86 -10.17 -5.10 -17.23
CA GLU A 86 -11.16 -6.01 -16.67
C GLU A 86 -10.68 -6.52 -15.31
N GLN A 87 -11.54 -6.45 -14.29
CA GLN A 87 -11.21 -6.96 -12.96
C GLN A 87 -11.15 -8.48 -12.99
N VAL A 88 -10.10 -9.03 -12.40
CA VAL A 88 -9.86 -10.48 -12.32
C VAL A 88 -10.29 -11.01 -10.96
N SER A 89 -11.09 -12.06 -10.99
CA SER A 89 -11.62 -12.73 -9.79
C SER A 89 -11.25 -14.22 -9.77
N PRO A 90 -11.14 -14.83 -8.59
CA PRO A 90 -10.97 -16.27 -8.50
C PRO A 90 -12.15 -17.01 -9.15
N GLY A 91 -11.84 -17.95 -10.03
CA GLY A 91 -12.84 -18.73 -10.74
C GLY A 91 -13.21 -18.21 -12.13
N ASP A 92 -12.64 -17.08 -12.56
CA ASP A 92 -12.79 -16.60 -13.92
C ASP A 92 -12.32 -17.63 -14.97
N PRO A 93 -12.86 -17.59 -16.19
CA PRO A 93 -12.54 -18.56 -17.26
C PRO A 93 -11.05 -18.66 -17.55
N ASP A 94 -10.33 -17.53 -17.47
CA ASP A 94 -8.90 -17.43 -17.75
C ASP A 94 -8.03 -18.08 -16.66
N LYS A 95 -8.61 -18.41 -15.51
CA LYS A 95 -7.95 -19.07 -14.37
C LYS A 95 -6.65 -18.40 -13.91
N VAL A 96 -6.52 -17.10 -14.11
CA VAL A 96 -5.35 -16.33 -13.67
C VAL A 96 -5.20 -16.39 -12.15
N LEU A 97 -6.33 -16.32 -11.43
CA LEU A 97 -6.36 -16.44 -9.98
C LEU A 97 -7.01 -17.75 -9.55
N THR A 98 -6.26 -18.59 -8.83
CA THR A 98 -6.77 -19.80 -8.20
C THR A 98 -7.29 -19.58 -6.79
N ALA A 99 -6.87 -18.49 -6.16
CA ALA A 99 -7.28 -18.05 -4.83
C ALA A 99 -7.44 -16.53 -4.83
N ALA A 100 -8.01 -15.97 -3.76
CA ALA A 100 -8.08 -14.53 -3.62
C ALA A 100 -6.69 -13.88 -3.65
N LEU A 101 -6.58 -12.71 -4.25
CA LEU A 101 -5.32 -12.03 -4.55
C LEU A 101 -4.40 -11.85 -3.31
N PRO A 102 -4.91 -11.54 -2.10
CA PRO A 102 -4.07 -11.45 -0.90
C PRO A 102 -3.32 -12.74 -0.55
N PHE A 103 -3.80 -13.90 -1.02
CA PHE A 103 -3.20 -15.22 -0.79
C PHE A 103 -2.42 -15.73 -2.01
N THR A 104 -2.45 -15.00 -3.11
CA THR A 104 -1.75 -15.35 -4.36
C THR A 104 -0.39 -14.69 -4.36
N ARG A 105 0.66 -15.46 -4.66
CA ARG A 105 2.05 -14.94 -4.74
C ARG A 105 2.60 -14.96 -6.15
N LYS A 106 1.94 -15.66 -7.06
CA LYS A 106 2.36 -15.83 -8.45
C LYS A 106 1.15 -15.81 -9.36
N ILE A 107 1.26 -15.10 -10.49
CA ILE A 107 0.28 -15.12 -11.56
C ILE A 107 0.97 -15.47 -12.89
N GLU A 108 0.23 -16.19 -13.73
CA GLU A 108 0.67 -16.56 -15.08
C GLU A 108 -0.28 -15.95 -16.10
N LEU A 109 0.26 -15.23 -17.06
CA LEU A 109 -0.48 -14.42 -18.01
C LEU A 109 -0.14 -14.83 -19.44
N ALA A 110 -1.13 -14.77 -20.30
CA ALA A 110 -0.93 -14.90 -21.74
C ALA A 110 -0.25 -13.62 -22.30
N TYR A 111 0.38 -13.72 -23.45
CA TYR A 111 1.12 -12.61 -24.09
C TYR A 111 0.26 -11.37 -24.37
N ASN A 112 -1.04 -11.53 -24.52
CA ASN A 112 -2.02 -10.45 -24.76
C ASN A 112 -2.60 -9.86 -23.46
N GLN A 113 -2.25 -10.42 -22.29
CA GLN A 113 -2.63 -9.96 -20.97
C GLN A 113 -1.51 -9.11 -20.36
N ASN A 114 -1.17 -8.01 -21.02
CA ASN A 114 0.04 -7.24 -20.78
C ASN A 114 -0.17 -5.82 -20.23
N ASN A 115 -1.42 -5.44 -19.98
CA ASN A 115 -1.77 -4.19 -19.30
C ASN A 115 -2.33 -4.55 -17.92
N LEU A 116 -1.60 -4.18 -16.87
CA LEU A 116 -1.87 -4.61 -15.50
C LEU A 116 -2.11 -3.40 -14.60
N ILE A 117 -3.14 -3.49 -13.78
CA ILE A 117 -3.37 -2.55 -12.69
C ILE A 117 -3.47 -3.36 -11.40
N PHE A 118 -2.57 -3.10 -10.47
CA PHE A 118 -2.62 -3.66 -9.13
C PHE A 118 -3.07 -2.60 -8.15
N THR A 119 -4.04 -2.94 -7.31
CA THR A 119 -4.40 -2.15 -6.14
C THR A 119 -3.86 -2.84 -4.91
N PHE A 120 -3.23 -2.09 -4.02
CA PHE A 120 -2.76 -2.61 -2.74
C PHE A 120 -3.37 -1.84 -1.59
N THR A 121 -3.44 -2.47 -0.44
CA THR A 121 -3.98 -1.86 0.78
C THR A 121 -3.26 -2.40 2.01
N SER A 122 -3.48 -1.75 3.14
CA SER A 122 -3.03 -2.23 4.45
C SER A 122 -4.21 -2.40 5.37
N ASN A 123 -4.11 -3.33 6.32
CA ASN A 123 -5.07 -3.47 7.41
C ASN A 123 -4.76 -2.55 8.61
N ASN A 124 -4.02 -1.48 8.35
CA ASN A 124 -3.71 -0.47 9.35
C ASN A 124 -4.87 0.52 9.50
N TYR A 125 -5.84 0.19 10.30
CA TYR A 125 -6.98 1.07 10.62
C TYR A 125 -6.74 1.99 11.81
N VAL A 126 -5.61 1.86 12.49
CA VAL A 126 -5.34 2.53 13.76
C VAL A 126 -4.36 3.69 13.60
N ASN A 127 -3.44 3.62 12.65
CA ASN A 127 -2.39 4.63 12.50
C ASN A 127 -2.70 5.64 11.41
N THR A 128 -3.62 6.52 11.72
CA THR A 128 -4.06 7.60 10.83
C THR A 128 -3.27 8.88 10.99
N LEU A 129 -2.35 8.93 11.96
CA LEU A 129 -1.55 10.13 12.28
C LEU A 129 -0.52 10.49 11.22
N LYS A 130 -0.09 9.50 10.44
CA LYS A 130 0.81 9.71 9.32
C LYS A 130 0.33 8.87 8.17
N LYS A 131 -0.06 9.53 7.08
CA LYS A 131 -0.35 8.84 5.82
C LYS A 131 0.89 8.04 5.44
N ALA A 132 0.78 6.71 5.47
CA ALA A 132 1.87 5.85 5.06
C ALA A 132 2.24 6.18 3.62
N SER A 133 3.53 6.34 3.38
CA SER A 133 4.05 6.56 2.03
C SER A 133 4.60 5.24 1.52
N TYR A 134 4.30 4.94 0.28
CA TYR A 134 4.71 3.68 -0.35
C TYR A 134 5.55 3.95 -1.58
N GLU A 135 6.39 3.00 -1.92
CA GLU A 135 7.07 2.95 -3.18
C GLU A 135 7.01 1.53 -3.75
N TYR A 136 7.08 1.44 -5.06
CA TYR A 136 7.00 0.17 -5.75
C TYR A 136 8.06 0.06 -6.84
N MET A 137 8.33 -1.17 -7.24
CA MET A 137 9.24 -1.49 -8.32
C MET A 137 8.82 -2.82 -8.95
N LEU A 138 8.81 -2.86 -10.27
CA LEU A 138 8.67 -4.09 -11.04
C LEU A 138 10.08 -4.55 -11.46
N GLU A 139 10.64 -5.48 -10.70
CA GLU A 139 11.92 -6.10 -11.06
C GLU A 139 11.81 -6.78 -12.43
N GLY A 140 12.80 -6.56 -13.28
CA GLY A 140 12.81 -6.99 -14.68
C GLY A 140 12.30 -5.91 -15.65
N PHE A 141 11.73 -4.80 -15.15
CA PHE A 141 11.24 -3.68 -15.95
C PHE A 141 11.79 -2.35 -15.46
N ASP A 142 11.59 -2.03 -14.17
CA ASP A 142 12.01 -0.77 -13.58
C ASP A 142 13.48 -0.80 -13.16
N LYS A 143 14.14 0.36 -13.30
CA LYS A 143 15.55 0.56 -12.88
C LYS A 143 15.67 1.16 -11.49
N LYS A 144 14.59 1.69 -10.92
CA LYS A 144 14.56 2.36 -9.61
C LYS A 144 13.18 2.29 -8.98
N TRP A 145 13.12 2.52 -7.69
CA TRP A 145 11.89 2.63 -6.94
C TRP A 145 11.07 3.85 -7.38
N ILE A 146 9.76 3.67 -7.50
CA ILE A 146 8.80 4.68 -7.91
C ILE A 146 7.91 5.01 -6.71
N PRO A 147 7.87 6.27 -6.24
CA PRO A 147 6.97 6.68 -5.17
C PRO A 147 5.51 6.51 -5.61
N SER A 148 4.71 5.86 -4.78
CA SER A 148 3.28 5.72 -5.04
C SER A 148 2.53 6.95 -4.53
N LYS A 149 1.74 7.58 -5.40
CA LYS A 149 0.83 8.68 -5.03
C LYS A 149 -0.49 8.15 -4.51
N ASP A 150 -0.92 7.05 -5.08
CA ASP A 150 -2.18 6.35 -4.82
C ASP A 150 -1.89 4.88 -4.56
N ASN A 151 -2.89 4.13 -4.13
CA ASN A 151 -2.74 2.69 -3.90
C ASN A 151 -2.81 1.85 -5.19
N ASN A 152 -2.83 2.51 -6.36
CA ASN A 152 -2.91 1.86 -7.67
C ASN A 152 -1.56 1.92 -8.38
N ILE A 153 -1.17 0.81 -8.99
CA ILE A 153 0.07 0.64 -9.74
C ILE A 153 -0.29 0.23 -11.16
N PHE A 154 0.20 0.97 -12.13
CA PHE A 154 -0.14 0.80 -13.55
C PHE A 154 1.09 0.36 -14.34
N TYR A 155 0.98 -0.74 -15.04
CA TYR A 155 1.95 -1.16 -16.04
C TYR A 155 1.24 -1.48 -17.34
N THR A 156 1.70 -0.91 -18.43
CA THR A 156 1.10 -1.08 -19.75
C THR A 156 2.14 -1.65 -20.72
N ASN A 157 1.65 -2.50 -21.63
CA ASN A 157 2.45 -3.06 -22.72
C ASN A 157 3.73 -3.78 -22.23
N LEU A 158 3.60 -4.61 -21.21
CA LEU A 158 4.69 -5.43 -20.72
C LEU A 158 5.04 -6.50 -21.77
N ASN A 159 6.33 -6.69 -22.02
CA ASN A 159 6.80 -7.76 -22.88
C ASN A 159 6.65 -9.14 -22.21
N PRO A 160 6.57 -10.23 -23.00
CA PRO A 160 6.71 -11.56 -22.44
C PRO A 160 7.99 -11.69 -21.60
N GLY A 161 7.86 -12.25 -20.39
CA GLY A 161 8.98 -12.33 -19.46
C GLY A 161 8.55 -12.66 -18.04
N LYS A 162 9.52 -12.67 -17.15
CA LYS A 162 9.32 -12.89 -15.71
C LYS A 162 9.62 -11.59 -14.98
N TYR A 163 8.71 -11.20 -14.12
CA TYR A 163 8.78 -9.97 -13.34
C TYR A 163 8.42 -10.27 -11.89
N THR A 164 8.88 -9.43 -10.97
CA THR A 164 8.44 -9.44 -9.58
C THR A 164 8.02 -8.03 -9.19
N LEU A 165 6.73 -7.83 -8.96
CA LEU A 165 6.21 -6.57 -8.40
C LEU A 165 6.46 -6.55 -6.90
N ILE A 166 7.15 -5.52 -6.45
CA ILE A 166 7.45 -5.29 -5.04
C ILE A 166 6.85 -3.95 -4.63
N VAL A 167 6.08 -3.95 -3.56
CA VAL A 167 5.57 -2.74 -2.90
C VAL A 167 6.09 -2.72 -1.49
N ARG A 168 6.67 -1.61 -1.07
CA ARG A 168 7.14 -1.43 0.30
C ARG A 168 6.69 -0.10 0.87
N GLU A 169 6.51 -0.08 2.17
CA GLU A 169 6.31 1.14 2.91
C GLU A 169 7.64 1.89 3.05
N ILE A 170 7.61 3.20 2.76
CA ILE A 170 8.75 4.05 3.08
C ILE A 170 8.80 4.15 4.61
N GLN A 171 9.83 3.58 5.19
CA GLN A 171 9.96 3.34 6.61
C GLN A 171 9.71 4.61 7.43
N TYR A 172 8.79 4.49 8.36
CA TYR A 172 8.40 5.56 9.26
C TYR A 172 8.59 5.20 10.73
N ASP A 173 8.68 3.90 11.05
CA ASP A 173 8.83 3.39 12.40
C ASP A 173 10.30 2.99 12.63
N PRO A 174 11.05 3.73 13.46
CA PRO A 174 12.44 3.42 13.75
C PRO A 174 12.63 2.08 14.49
N ASN A 175 11.54 1.50 15.05
CA ASN A 175 11.60 0.21 15.73
C ASN A 175 11.42 -1.00 14.79
N LEU A 176 11.12 -0.78 13.52
CA LEU A 176 11.03 -1.83 12.51
C LEU A 176 12.40 -2.06 11.89
N GLU A 177 12.92 -3.27 12.01
CA GLU A 177 14.20 -3.64 11.39
C GLU A 177 14.16 -3.62 9.86
N GLN A 178 12.97 -3.84 9.26
CA GLN A 178 12.77 -3.84 7.81
C GLN A 178 11.43 -3.20 7.42
N PRO A 179 11.37 -2.52 6.26
CA PRO A 179 10.11 -1.97 5.77
C PRO A 179 9.12 -3.09 5.43
N ARG A 180 7.84 -2.87 5.73
CA ARG A 180 6.78 -3.79 5.32
C ARG A 180 6.74 -3.88 3.81
N THR A 181 6.80 -5.11 3.32
CA THR A 181 6.97 -5.37 1.89
C THR A 181 6.02 -6.50 1.45
N ILE A 182 5.38 -6.32 0.31
CA ILE A 182 4.65 -7.39 -0.39
C ILE A 182 5.25 -7.61 -1.77
N LYS A 183 5.15 -8.86 -2.26
CA LYS A 183 5.69 -9.27 -3.55
C LYS A 183 4.68 -10.09 -4.32
N MET A 184 4.69 -9.92 -5.64
CA MET A 184 3.91 -10.69 -6.60
C MET A 184 4.78 -11.07 -7.79
N ASP A 185 4.95 -12.37 -8.01
CA ASP A 185 5.65 -12.87 -9.19
C ASP A 185 4.69 -12.92 -10.38
N ILE A 186 5.12 -12.36 -11.49
CA ILE A 186 4.34 -12.22 -12.72
C ILE A 186 5.10 -12.88 -13.85
N HIS A 187 4.48 -13.85 -14.51
CA HIS A 187 5.06 -14.49 -15.67
C HIS A 187 4.13 -14.30 -16.88
N ILE A 188 4.58 -13.51 -17.85
CA ILE A 188 3.87 -13.31 -19.12
C ILE A 188 4.47 -14.25 -20.14
N HIS A 189 3.68 -15.19 -20.63
CA HIS A 189 4.12 -16.20 -21.61
C HIS A 189 4.35 -15.56 -22.98
N SER A 190 5.34 -16.07 -23.69
CA SER A 190 5.55 -15.72 -25.09
C SER A 190 4.45 -16.32 -25.98
N PRO A 191 4.07 -15.64 -27.07
CA PRO A 191 3.13 -16.20 -28.02
C PRO A 191 3.74 -17.45 -28.67
N TRP A 192 2.88 -18.40 -29.05
CA TRP A 192 3.30 -19.69 -29.64
C TRP A 192 4.19 -19.52 -30.88
N TYR A 193 3.96 -18.48 -31.68
CA TYR A 193 4.74 -18.19 -32.90
C TYR A 193 6.13 -17.61 -32.60
N ALA A 194 6.41 -17.17 -31.39
CA ALA A 194 7.72 -16.72 -30.92
C ALA A 194 8.40 -17.80 -30.02
N SER A 195 7.93 -19.04 -30.07
CA SER A 195 8.55 -20.15 -29.37
C SER A 195 9.77 -20.67 -30.13
N GLY A 196 10.71 -21.32 -29.42
CA GLY A 196 11.87 -21.95 -30.03
C GLY A 196 11.48 -22.98 -31.12
N LEU A 197 10.36 -23.68 -30.93
CA LEU A 197 9.84 -24.64 -31.90
C LEU A 197 9.34 -23.91 -33.17
N ALA A 198 8.70 -22.77 -33.04
CA ALA A 198 8.25 -21.98 -34.17
C ALA A 198 9.43 -21.47 -35.00
N TYR A 199 10.49 -20.98 -34.35
CA TYR A 199 11.71 -20.55 -35.06
C TYR A 199 12.39 -21.72 -35.77
N PHE A 200 12.40 -22.92 -35.20
CA PHE A 200 12.90 -24.10 -35.86
C PHE A 200 12.08 -24.47 -37.13
N ILE A 201 10.76 -24.40 -37.03
CA ILE A 201 9.86 -24.62 -38.17
C ILE A 201 10.12 -23.55 -39.26
N TYR A 202 10.25 -22.30 -38.89
CA TYR A 202 10.56 -21.23 -39.85
C TYR A 202 11.89 -21.47 -40.56
N LEU A 203 12.92 -21.92 -39.82
CA LEU A 203 14.22 -22.23 -40.40
C LEU A 203 14.10 -23.38 -41.43
N VAL A 204 13.38 -24.47 -41.10
CA VAL A 204 13.17 -25.62 -42.02
C VAL A 204 12.40 -25.14 -43.27
N LEU A 205 11.36 -24.32 -43.11
CA LEU A 205 10.61 -23.78 -44.24
C LEU A 205 11.50 -22.93 -45.16
N ILE A 206 12.32 -22.04 -44.58
CA ILE A 206 13.26 -21.23 -45.38
C ILE A 206 14.25 -22.10 -46.14
N LEU A 207 14.82 -23.12 -45.50
CA LEU A 207 15.76 -24.02 -46.16
C LEU A 207 15.09 -24.86 -47.27
N SER A 208 13.81 -25.24 -47.11
CA SER A 208 13.06 -25.98 -48.11
C SER A 208 12.71 -25.12 -49.37
N ILE A 209 12.61 -23.81 -49.21
CA ILE A 209 12.34 -22.86 -50.31
C ILE A 209 13.63 -22.58 -51.10
N LEU A 210 14.78 -22.64 -50.43
CA LEU A 210 16.08 -22.38 -51.02
C LEU A 210 16.68 -23.58 -51.73
N TYR A 211 16.16 -24.76 -51.50
CA TYR A 211 16.55 -26.03 -52.18
C TYR A 211 15.63 -26.28 -53.36
#